data_b077d40c88b4f35bc0f9b7e630020527
#
_entry.id   b077d40c88b4f35bc0f9b7e630020527
#
_cell.length_a   1.000
_cell.length_b   1.000
_cell.length_c   1.000
_cell.angle_alpha   90.00
_cell.angle_beta   90.00
_cell.angle_gamma   90.00
#
_symmetry.space_group_name_H-M   'P 1'
#
loop_
_entity.id
_entity.type
_entity.pdbx_description
1 polymer ?
#
loop_
_entity_poly.entity_id
_entity_poly.type
_entity_poly.pdbx_seq_one_letter_code
_entity_poly.pdbx_strand_id
1 'polypeptide(L)'
;EGMGVGYPDNCMRWTTFRKFNRDCLNEASNWGHHNWWFHSRTGAWDSAHCAWKRFQDQHVSSAGLARMNDLLEPQMGWWSLNGPGRRHRRQYLDETEYWMAKNMALDASMSLGGMRVGGAPANARALDMLTVIGWYEQHRLANYFDQATIDRVREPGRDFRLRLGDGGAWQFTPVEYLPHKAVVSAAEPAQWTVDNPCGQQPFRVRIEVLQSPLPPDPAAPRPIIDFSD
;
A
#
# COMPACT_ATOMS: atom_id res chain seq x y z
N GLU A 1 13.06 -16.39 -6.07
CA GLU A 1 11.98 -15.76 -6.81
C GLU A 1 11.96 -16.22 -8.26
N GLY A 2 10.80 -16.07 -8.93
CA GLY A 2 10.68 -16.47 -10.33
C GLY A 2 10.54 -17.96 -10.58
N MET A 3 10.33 -18.73 -9.55
CA MET A 3 10.06 -20.16 -9.72
C MET A 3 8.65 -20.34 -10.23
N GLY A 4 8.48 -21.31 -11.13
CA GLY A 4 7.18 -21.63 -11.69
C GLY A 4 6.18 -22.15 -10.65
N VAL A 5 4.96 -22.32 -11.06
CA VAL A 5 3.85 -22.84 -10.23
C VAL A 5 3.59 -24.33 -10.43
N GLY A 6 4.37 -24.98 -11.26
CA GLY A 6 4.23 -26.38 -11.58
C GLY A 6 4.65 -27.32 -10.46
N TYR A 7 4.23 -28.58 -10.57
CA TYR A 7 4.57 -29.61 -9.61
C TYR A 7 6.10 -29.80 -9.40
N PRO A 8 6.92 -29.82 -10.44
CA PRO A 8 8.37 -29.94 -10.28
C PRO A 8 8.98 -28.79 -9.46
N ASP A 9 8.53 -27.57 -9.69
CA ASP A 9 9.02 -26.40 -8.96
C ASP A 9 8.70 -26.48 -7.47
N ASN A 10 7.51 -26.95 -7.14
CA ASN A 10 7.10 -27.14 -5.74
C ASN A 10 7.85 -28.29 -5.08
N CYS A 11 8.13 -29.37 -5.79
CA CYS A 11 9.00 -30.44 -5.29
C CYS A 11 10.41 -29.92 -5.00
N MET A 12 10.95 -29.05 -5.86
CA MET A 12 12.26 -28.43 -5.63
C MET A 12 12.23 -27.51 -4.40
N ARG A 13 11.19 -26.69 -4.23
CA ARG A 13 11.01 -25.84 -3.04
C ARG A 13 10.95 -26.66 -1.77
N TRP A 14 10.13 -27.71 -1.75
CA TRP A 14 10.02 -28.61 -0.63
C TRP A 14 11.36 -29.28 -0.28
N THR A 15 12.08 -29.76 -1.29
CA THR A 15 13.40 -30.35 -1.11
C THR A 15 14.39 -29.36 -0.54
N THR A 16 14.37 -28.13 -1.04
CA THR A 16 15.23 -27.05 -0.53
C THR A 16 14.90 -26.71 0.92
N PHE A 17 13.62 -26.53 1.21
CA PHE A 17 13.15 -26.24 2.57
C PHE A 17 13.59 -27.30 3.59
N ARG A 18 13.46 -28.58 3.25
CA ARG A 18 13.92 -29.69 4.10
C ARG A 18 15.42 -29.77 4.31
N LYS A 19 16.21 -29.03 3.52
CA LYS A 19 17.66 -28.96 3.65
C LYS A 19 18.14 -27.80 4.51
N PHE A 20 17.25 -26.95 4.97
CA PHE A 20 17.65 -25.90 5.91
C PHE A 20 18.18 -26.52 7.20
N ASN A 21 19.25 -25.96 7.72
CA ASN A 21 19.93 -26.43 8.92
C ASN A 21 19.46 -25.73 10.21
N ARG A 22 18.41 -24.92 10.09
CA ARG A 22 17.78 -24.19 11.19
C ARG A 22 16.34 -23.88 10.82
N ASP A 23 15.53 -23.62 11.82
CA ASP A 23 14.18 -23.11 11.61
C ASP A 23 14.25 -21.70 11.01
N CYS A 24 13.51 -21.49 9.95
CA CYS A 24 13.37 -20.19 9.30
C CYS A 24 11.99 -20.05 8.65
N LEU A 25 11.49 -18.84 8.62
CA LEU A 25 10.32 -18.52 7.83
C LEU A 25 10.68 -18.58 6.35
N ASN A 26 9.80 -19.13 5.57
CA ASN A 26 9.96 -19.26 4.14
C ASN A 26 8.79 -18.60 3.41
N GLU A 27 9.11 -17.70 2.50
CA GLU A 27 8.13 -16.99 1.68
C GLU A 27 8.32 -17.37 0.21
N ALA A 28 7.21 -17.56 -0.50
CA ALA A 28 7.22 -17.73 -1.95
C ALA A 28 6.32 -16.69 -2.63
N SER A 29 6.76 -16.23 -3.78
CA SER A 29 6.02 -15.22 -4.54
C SER A 29 4.89 -15.76 -5.41
N ASN A 30 4.79 -17.06 -5.57
CA ASN A 30 3.80 -17.69 -6.44
C ASN A 30 3.06 -18.80 -5.73
N TRP A 31 1.79 -18.94 -6.08
CA TRP A 31 0.96 -20.06 -5.68
C TRP A 31 1.25 -21.26 -6.58
N GLY A 32 1.08 -22.43 -6.03
CA GLY A 32 1.26 -23.67 -6.77
C GLY A 32 0.78 -24.87 -5.96
N HIS A 33 1.07 -26.07 -6.44
CA HIS A 33 0.75 -27.29 -5.70
C HIS A 33 1.50 -27.34 -4.37
N HIS A 34 0.81 -27.69 -3.29
CA HIS A 34 1.41 -27.89 -1.97
C HIS A 34 2.04 -26.63 -1.34
N ASN A 35 1.47 -25.45 -1.58
CA ASN A 35 1.97 -24.18 -1.00
C ASN A 35 1.50 -23.93 0.43
N TRP A 36 0.61 -24.72 0.94
CA TRP A 36 -0.03 -24.56 2.24
C TRP A 36 0.94 -24.56 3.45
N TRP A 37 2.17 -24.93 3.27
CA TRP A 37 3.18 -25.04 4.33
C TRP A 37 4.17 -23.85 4.38
N PHE A 38 4.05 -22.87 3.51
CA PHE A 38 4.87 -21.66 3.54
C PHE A 38 4.07 -20.42 3.15
N HIS A 39 4.57 -19.26 3.55
CA HIS A 39 3.94 -18.01 3.23
C HIS A 39 3.95 -17.72 1.73
N SER A 40 2.78 -17.57 1.17
CA SER A 40 2.61 -17.12 -0.23
C SER A 40 2.08 -15.70 -0.26
N ARG A 41 2.67 -14.88 -1.11
CA ARG A 41 2.17 -13.54 -1.36
C ARG A 41 0.89 -13.61 -2.18
N THR A 42 -0.16 -12.97 -1.69
CA THR A 42 -1.47 -12.97 -2.34
C THR A 42 -1.85 -11.64 -2.95
N GLY A 43 -1.12 -10.58 -2.62
CA GLY A 43 -1.43 -9.21 -3.00
C GLY A 43 -0.47 -8.58 -3.98
N ALA A 44 -0.55 -7.27 -4.10
CA ALA A 44 0.36 -6.47 -4.90
C ALA A 44 1.79 -6.58 -4.34
N TRP A 45 2.71 -6.97 -5.16
CA TRP A 45 4.09 -7.26 -4.80
C TRP A 45 5.06 -6.20 -5.27
N ASP A 46 4.57 -5.27 -6.04
CA ASP A 46 5.38 -4.19 -6.57
C ASP A 46 4.81 -2.83 -6.22
N SER A 47 5.57 -1.80 -6.50
CA SER A 47 5.20 -0.42 -6.24
C SER A 47 3.82 -0.06 -6.79
N ALA A 48 3.16 0.87 -6.14
CA ALA A 48 1.93 1.47 -6.61
C ALA A 48 2.02 1.89 -8.09
N HIS A 49 1.05 1.51 -8.86
CA HIS A 49 0.90 1.88 -10.28
C HIS A 49 -0.53 2.34 -10.56
N CYS A 50 -0.82 2.74 -11.78
CA CYS A 50 -2.18 3.13 -12.16
C CYS A 50 -3.18 2.01 -11.81
N ALA A 51 -4.29 2.39 -11.16
CA ALA A 51 -5.34 1.49 -10.70
C ALA A 51 -4.92 0.46 -9.63
N TRP A 52 -3.83 0.69 -8.89
CA TRP A 52 -3.35 -0.22 -7.86
C TRP A 52 -4.38 -0.49 -6.75
N LYS A 53 -5.21 0.47 -6.36
CA LYS A 53 -6.30 0.26 -5.38
C LYS A 53 -7.27 -0.82 -5.87
N ARG A 54 -7.69 -0.75 -7.13
CA ARG A 54 -8.54 -1.76 -7.76
C ARG A 54 -7.87 -3.13 -7.82
N PHE A 55 -6.59 -3.15 -8.11
CA PHE A 55 -5.79 -4.36 -8.10
C PHE A 55 -5.73 -4.96 -6.70
N GLN A 56 -5.51 -4.13 -5.68
CA GLN A 56 -5.54 -4.54 -4.29
C GLN A 56 -6.90 -5.12 -3.89
N ASP A 57 -7.99 -4.51 -4.28
CA ASP A 57 -9.35 -4.99 -3.98
C ASP A 57 -9.61 -6.38 -4.58
N GLN A 58 -9.07 -6.67 -5.76
CA GLN A 58 -9.13 -8.02 -6.34
C GLN A 58 -8.39 -9.04 -5.47
N HIS A 59 -7.25 -8.66 -4.92
CA HIS A 59 -6.48 -9.54 -4.06
C HIS A 59 -7.11 -9.74 -2.68
N VAL A 60 -7.87 -8.78 -2.18
CA VAL A 60 -8.67 -8.92 -0.95
C VAL A 60 -9.60 -10.14 -1.04
N SER A 61 -10.27 -10.31 -2.18
CA SER A 61 -11.13 -11.48 -2.41
C SER A 61 -10.35 -12.78 -2.42
N SER A 62 -9.18 -12.80 -3.06
CA SER A 62 -8.31 -13.98 -3.12
C SER A 62 -7.69 -14.33 -1.77
N ALA A 63 -7.31 -13.33 -0.99
CA ALA A 63 -6.75 -13.53 0.36
C ALA A 63 -7.73 -14.20 1.32
N GLY A 64 -9.03 -13.90 1.19
CA GLY A 64 -10.07 -14.58 1.95
C GLY A 64 -10.10 -16.08 1.68
N LEU A 65 -9.94 -16.49 0.42
CA LEU A 65 -9.86 -17.90 0.04
C LEU A 65 -8.57 -18.57 0.54
N ALA A 66 -7.44 -17.86 0.45
CA ALA A 66 -6.17 -18.35 0.97
C ALA A 66 -6.25 -18.66 2.47
N ARG A 67 -6.82 -17.73 3.24
CA ARG A 67 -6.99 -17.91 4.69
C ARG A 67 -7.83 -19.14 5.06
N MET A 68 -8.76 -19.52 4.20
CA MET A 68 -9.58 -20.73 4.42
C MET A 68 -8.85 -22.05 4.08
N ASN A 69 -7.87 -21.99 3.20
CA ASN A 69 -7.25 -23.17 2.61
C ASN A 69 -5.79 -23.37 3.02
N ASP A 70 -5.11 -22.32 3.48
CA ASP A 70 -3.70 -22.37 3.84
C ASP A 70 -3.53 -22.47 5.36
N LEU A 71 -2.45 -23.09 5.79
CA LEU A 71 -2.09 -23.21 7.22
C LEU A 71 -1.51 -21.90 7.78
N LEU A 72 -0.97 -21.07 6.92
CA LEU A 72 -0.38 -19.80 7.29
C LEU A 72 -1.28 -18.65 6.85
N GLU A 73 -1.22 -17.57 7.60
CA GLU A 73 -1.96 -16.37 7.28
C GLU A 73 -1.56 -15.79 5.91
N PRO A 74 -2.50 -15.15 5.20
CA PRO A 74 -2.18 -14.52 3.92
C PRO A 74 -1.17 -13.41 4.09
N GLN A 75 -0.23 -13.32 3.16
CA GLN A 75 0.71 -12.21 3.05
C GLN A 75 0.35 -11.39 1.81
N MET A 76 0.07 -10.10 2.00
CA MET A 76 -0.43 -9.24 0.94
C MET A 76 0.64 -8.77 -0.06
N GLY A 77 1.89 -9.11 0.18
CA GLY A 77 3.01 -8.75 -0.69
C GLY A 77 3.85 -7.59 -0.15
N TRP A 78 4.57 -6.92 -1.05
CA TRP A 78 5.52 -5.89 -0.67
C TRP A 78 4.97 -4.49 -0.84
N TRP A 79 5.11 -3.68 0.19
CA TRP A 79 4.94 -2.24 0.08
C TRP A 79 6.31 -1.58 -0.04
N SER A 80 6.53 -0.86 -1.13
CA SER A 80 7.81 -0.26 -1.41
C SER A 80 7.86 1.20 -0.96
N LEU A 81 8.89 1.56 -0.21
CA LEU A 81 9.15 2.94 0.22
C LEU A 81 10.09 3.67 -0.73
N ASN A 82 10.09 3.29 -2.01
CA ASN A 82 10.93 3.90 -3.02
C ASN A 82 10.57 5.36 -3.29
N GLY A 83 11.58 6.15 -3.58
CA GLY A 83 11.43 7.49 -4.13
C GLY A 83 10.93 7.48 -5.58
N PRO A 84 10.68 8.65 -6.16
CA PRO A 84 10.28 8.77 -7.56
C PRO A 84 11.38 8.24 -8.47
N GLY A 85 10.99 7.48 -9.47
CA GLY A 85 11.90 6.92 -10.47
C GLY A 85 11.24 6.91 -11.85
N ARG A 86 12.02 6.58 -12.90
CA ARG A 86 11.54 6.56 -14.29
C ARG A 86 10.36 5.58 -14.50
N ARG A 87 10.25 4.55 -13.70
CA ARG A 87 9.24 3.49 -13.82
C ARG A 87 8.29 3.41 -12.63
N HIS A 88 8.53 4.18 -11.58
CA HIS A 88 7.76 4.12 -10.34
C HIS A 88 7.23 5.51 -10.02
N ARG A 89 5.92 5.59 -9.80
CA ARG A 89 5.33 6.78 -9.23
C ARG A 89 5.77 6.89 -7.76
N ARG A 90 5.81 8.11 -7.27
CA ARG A 90 5.98 8.34 -5.83
C ARG A 90 4.78 7.75 -5.11
N GLN A 91 5.02 7.07 -4.02
CA GLN A 91 3.98 6.62 -3.12
C GLN A 91 3.58 7.73 -2.17
N TYR A 92 2.32 7.79 -1.86
CA TYR A 92 1.73 8.79 -0.99
C TYR A 92 1.17 8.15 0.27
N LEU A 93 0.92 8.98 1.29
CA LEU A 93 0.47 8.50 2.59
C LEU A 93 -0.93 7.89 2.54
N ASP A 94 -1.84 8.46 1.73
CA ASP A 94 -3.18 7.92 1.53
C ASP A 94 -3.17 6.54 0.87
N GLU A 95 -2.21 6.29 -0.01
CA GLU A 95 -2.00 4.97 -0.62
C GLU A 95 -1.53 3.95 0.40
N THR A 96 -0.62 4.36 1.29
CA THR A 96 -0.17 3.53 2.41
C THR A 96 -1.32 3.23 3.38
N GLU A 97 -2.15 4.21 3.70
CA GLU A 97 -3.32 4.03 4.54
C GLU A 97 -4.31 3.02 3.93
N TYR A 98 -4.57 3.12 2.62
CA TYR A 98 -5.45 2.16 1.93
C TYR A 98 -4.91 0.73 2.00
N TRP A 99 -3.62 0.56 1.67
CA TRP A 99 -2.94 -0.72 1.76
C TRP A 99 -3.04 -1.32 3.15
N MET A 100 -2.70 -0.54 4.17
CA MET A 100 -2.69 -0.99 5.55
C MET A 100 -4.08 -1.27 6.10
N ALA A 101 -5.09 -0.48 5.72
CA ALA A 101 -6.47 -0.75 6.10
C ALA A 101 -6.96 -2.10 5.58
N LYS A 102 -6.66 -2.42 4.31
CA LYS A 102 -7.01 -3.73 3.73
C LYS A 102 -6.25 -4.88 4.39
N ASN A 103 -4.95 -4.71 4.65
CA ASN A 103 -4.15 -5.72 5.37
C ASN A 103 -4.71 -5.98 6.77
N MET A 104 -5.03 -4.93 7.50
CA MET A 104 -5.65 -5.04 8.82
C MET A 104 -6.99 -5.78 8.77
N ALA A 105 -7.84 -5.42 7.80
CA ALA A 105 -9.16 -6.05 7.66
C ALA A 105 -9.09 -7.53 7.25
N LEU A 106 -8.00 -7.96 6.63
CA LEU A 106 -7.76 -9.35 6.27
C LEU A 106 -6.97 -10.11 7.32
N ASP A 107 -6.47 -9.42 8.34
CA ASP A 107 -5.46 -9.93 9.26
C ASP A 107 -4.29 -10.56 8.48
N ALA A 108 -3.81 -9.82 7.50
CA ALA A 108 -2.75 -10.24 6.60
C ALA A 108 -1.44 -9.54 6.92
N SER A 109 -0.35 -10.28 6.86
CA SER A 109 0.99 -9.71 6.97
C SER A 109 1.43 -9.07 5.66
N MET A 110 2.52 -8.31 5.71
CA MET A 110 3.13 -7.68 4.55
C MET A 110 4.65 -7.64 4.69
N SER A 111 5.34 -7.39 3.58
CA SER A 111 6.77 -7.11 3.54
C SER A 111 7.03 -5.66 3.10
N LEU A 112 8.12 -5.08 3.60
CA LEU A 112 8.57 -3.74 3.20
C LEU A 112 9.75 -3.84 2.24
N GLY A 113 9.64 -3.14 1.12
CA GLY A 113 10.72 -2.99 0.15
C GLY A 113 11.29 -1.56 0.12
N GLY A 114 12.44 -1.40 -0.55
CA GLY A 114 13.04 -0.07 -0.76
C GLY A 114 13.68 0.58 0.45
N MET A 115 13.85 -0.15 1.54
CA MET A 115 14.58 0.32 2.72
C MET A 115 16.05 -0.01 2.63
N ARG A 116 16.91 0.94 3.02
CA ARG A 116 18.35 0.75 3.15
C ARG A 116 18.77 1.03 4.58
N VAL A 117 19.51 0.12 5.17
CA VAL A 117 20.12 0.33 6.49
C VAL A 117 21.24 1.36 6.35
N GLY A 118 21.22 2.41 7.16
CA GLY A 118 22.26 3.44 7.22
C GLY A 118 22.25 4.48 6.09
N GLY A 119 21.22 4.52 5.26
CA GLY A 119 21.06 5.51 4.20
C GLY A 119 19.88 6.45 4.42
N ALA A 120 19.90 7.63 3.78
CA ALA A 120 18.71 8.47 3.71
C ALA A 120 17.60 7.73 2.94
N PRO A 121 16.33 7.79 3.40
CA PRO A 121 15.24 7.16 2.69
C PRO A 121 15.08 7.78 1.29
N ALA A 122 14.91 6.92 0.28
CA ALA A 122 14.70 7.37 -1.09
C ALA A 122 13.38 8.15 -1.26
N ASN A 123 12.43 7.93 -0.37
CA ASN A 123 11.18 8.67 -0.27
C ASN A 123 11.23 9.59 0.95
N ALA A 124 11.13 10.90 0.74
CA ALA A 124 11.15 11.89 1.82
C ALA A 124 10.04 11.67 2.88
N ARG A 125 8.95 10.96 2.53
CA ARG A 125 7.84 10.63 3.41
C ARG A 125 7.92 9.22 4.01
N ALA A 126 9.04 8.54 3.85
CA ALA A 126 9.18 7.16 4.34
C ALA A 126 8.92 7.04 5.86
N LEU A 127 9.35 8.03 6.64
CA LEU A 127 9.10 8.02 8.09
C LEU A 127 7.61 8.18 8.43
N ASP A 128 6.90 9.07 7.74
CA ASP A 128 5.45 9.22 7.90
C ASP A 128 4.72 7.91 7.54
N MET A 129 5.13 7.27 6.44
CA MET A 129 4.58 5.98 6.01
C MET A 129 4.85 4.88 7.02
N LEU A 130 6.07 4.78 7.54
CA LEU A 130 6.44 3.79 8.56
C LEU A 130 5.65 4.01 9.86
N THR A 131 5.41 5.25 10.25
CA THR A 131 4.58 5.59 11.39
C THR A 131 3.15 5.08 11.21
N VAL A 132 2.55 5.35 10.05
CA VAL A 132 1.20 4.87 9.72
C VAL A 132 1.16 3.34 9.67
N ILE A 133 2.13 2.71 9.02
CA ILE A 133 2.24 1.24 8.99
C ILE A 133 2.27 0.67 10.41
N GLY A 134 3.10 1.26 11.29
CA GLY A 134 3.19 0.83 12.68
C GLY A 134 1.85 0.95 13.44
N TRP A 135 1.09 2.02 13.20
CA TRP A 135 -0.23 2.20 13.81
C TRP A 135 -1.22 1.12 13.37
N TYR A 136 -1.30 0.85 12.07
CA TYR A 136 -2.20 -0.19 11.56
C TYR A 136 -1.81 -1.58 12.02
N GLU A 137 -0.52 -1.92 12.01
CA GLU A 137 -0.04 -3.22 12.51
C GLU A 137 -0.32 -3.40 14.01
N GLN A 138 -0.13 -2.36 14.80
CA GLN A 138 -0.47 -2.40 16.23
C GLN A 138 -1.95 -2.73 16.45
N HIS A 139 -2.85 -2.11 15.68
CA HIS A 139 -4.29 -2.33 15.79
C HIS A 139 -4.69 -3.71 15.24
N ARG A 140 -4.05 -4.16 14.16
CA ARG A 140 -4.26 -5.51 13.60
C ARG A 140 -3.91 -6.58 14.63
N LEU A 141 -2.71 -6.52 15.19
CA LEU A 141 -2.23 -7.49 16.18
C LEU A 141 -3.03 -7.47 17.49
N ALA A 142 -3.61 -6.33 17.84
CA ALA A 142 -4.48 -6.19 19.00
C ALA A 142 -5.94 -6.59 18.76
N ASN A 143 -6.32 -6.93 17.53
CA ASN A 143 -7.72 -7.15 17.14
C ASN A 143 -8.63 -6.00 17.61
N TYR A 144 -8.18 -4.77 17.41
CA TYR A 144 -8.77 -3.56 18.02
C TYR A 144 -10.16 -3.24 17.48
N PHE A 145 -10.43 -3.52 16.21
CA PHE A 145 -11.69 -3.15 15.54
C PHE A 145 -12.70 -4.29 15.60
N ASP A 146 -13.97 -3.92 15.75
CA ASP A 146 -15.08 -4.86 15.67
C ASP A 146 -15.30 -5.39 14.24
N GLN A 147 -16.04 -6.49 14.15
CA GLN A 147 -16.30 -7.16 12.86
C GLN A 147 -17.05 -6.26 11.88
N ALA A 148 -17.97 -5.43 12.34
CA ALA A 148 -18.73 -4.52 11.48
C ALA A 148 -17.82 -3.47 10.83
N THR A 149 -16.86 -2.94 11.57
CA THR A 149 -15.83 -2.04 11.04
C THR A 149 -14.93 -2.77 10.04
N ILE A 150 -14.47 -3.96 10.36
CA ILE A 150 -13.66 -4.81 9.49
C ILE A 150 -14.39 -5.08 8.16
N ASP A 151 -15.65 -5.45 8.20
CA ASP A 151 -16.44 -5.74 6.98
C ASP A 151 -16.58 -4.51 6.08
N ARG A 152 -16.79 -3.33 6.67
CA ARG A 152 -16.82 -2.08 5.91
C ARG A 152 -15.48 -1.75 5.26
N VAL A 153 -14.37 -2.03 5.93
CA VAL A 153 -13.02 -1.81 5.37
C VAL A 153 -12.74 -2.77 4.21
N ARG A 154 -13.29 -3.97 4.23
CA ARG A 154 -13.17 -4.95 3.14
C ARG A 154 -13.89 -4.54 1.86
N GLU A 155 -14.88 -3.68 1.95
CA GLU A 155 -15.59 -3.20 0.76
C GLU A 155 -14.61 -2.58 -0.25
N PRO A 156 -14.69 -2.93 -1.54
CA PRO A 156 -13.85 -2.35 -2.57
C PRO A 156 -14.00 -0.83 -2.67
N GLY A 157 -12.89 -0.13 -2.88
CA GLY A 157 -12.87 1.32 -3.05
C GLY A 157 -13.12 2.13 -1.79
N ARG A 158 -13.34 1.51 -0.63
CA ARG A 158 -13.52 2.22 0.62
C ARG A 158 -12.19 2.63 1.22
N ASP A 159 -12.02 3.92 1.39
CA ASP A 159 -10.87 4.52 2.06
C ASP A 159 -11.20 4.84 3.52
N PHE A 160 -10.25 4.58 4.40
CA PHE A 160 -10.32 4.91 5.81
C PHE A 160 -9.02 5.57 6.25
N ARG A 161 -9.10 6.35 7.30
CA ARG A 161 -7.98 7.02 7.90
C ARG A 161 -7.90 6.73 9.40
N LEU A 162 -6.76 6.25 9.82
CA LEU A 162 -6.41 6.05 11.24
C LEU A 162 -5.54 7.21 11.70
N ARG A 163 -5.91 7.84 12.78
CA ARG A 163 -5.13 8.92 13.40
C ARG A 163 -5.28 8.93 14.92
N LEU A 164 -4.27 9.42 15.57
CA LEU A 164 -4.35 9.76 17.00
C LEU A 164 -4.94 11.17 17.12
N GLY A 165 -6.07 11.31 17.81
CA GLY A 165 -6.70 12.60 18.10
C GLY A 165 -5.97 13.36 19.20
N ASP A 166 -6.25 14.65 19.34
CA ASP A 166 -5.62 15.55 20.32
C ASP A 166 -5.77 15.08 21.77
N GLY A 167 -6.80 14.32 22.08
CA GLY A 167 -7.03 13.70 23.40
C GLY A 167 -6.37 12.33 23.59
N GLY A 168 -5.50 11.89 22.69
CA GLY A 168 -4.85 10.59 22.76
C GLY A 168 -5.75 9.40 22.38
N ALA A 169 -6.99 9.64 21.93
CA ALA A 169 -7.89 8.62 21.46
C ALA A 169 -7.70 8.35 19.96
N TRP A 170 -7.72 7.10 19.59
CA TRP A 170 -7.67 6.71 18.19
C TRP A 170 -8.98 7.01 17.47
N GLN A 171 -8.86 7.58 16.29
CA GLN A 171 -9.97 7.87 15.39
C GLN A 171 -9.78 7.11 14.08
N PHE A 172 -10.80 6.35 13.71
CA PHE A 172 -10.82 5.62 12.44
C PHE A 172 -12.06 6.04 11.66
N THR A 173 -11.84 6.86 10.63
CA THR A 173 -12.92 7.54 9.91
C THR A 173 -12.91 7.19 8.44
N PRO A 174 -14.07 6.97 7.81
CA PRO A 174 -14.15 6.88 6.36
C PRO A 174 -13.74 8.22 5.74
N VAL A 175 -13.08 8.15 4.59
CA VAL A 175 -12.69 9.31 3.80
C VAL A 175 -13.03 9.07 2.34
N GLU A 176 -13.21 10.15 1.58
CA GLU A 176 -13.40 10.10 0.14
C GLU A 176 -12.31 10.91 -0.54
N TYR A 177 -11.66 10.31 -1.52
CA TYR A 177 -10.69 10.98 -2.36
C TYR A 177 -11.31 11.29 -3.71
N LEU A 178 -11.44 12.57 -3.99
CA LEU A 178 -11.99 13.04 -5.27
C LEU A 178 -11.01 12.81 -6.41
N PRO A 179 -11.51 12.73 -7.66
CA PRO A 179 -10.68 12.63 -8.83
C PRO A 179 -9.68 13.79 -8.94
N HIS A 180 -8.49 13.50 -9.47
CA HIS A 180 -7.50 14.52 -9.75
C HIS A 180 -8.03 15.57 -10.73
N LYS A 181 -7.71 16.82 -10.46
CA LYS A 181 -7.89 17.93 -11.40
C LYS A 181 -6.53 18.43 -11.84
N ALA A 182 -6.29 18.43 -13.15
CA ALA A 182 -5.07 18.98 -13.69
C ALA A 182 -5.21 20.51 -13.83
N VAL A 183 -4.25 21.25 -13.28
CA VAL A 183 -4.10 22.68 -13.52
C VAL A 183 -2.93 22.82 -14.47
N VAL A 184 -3.21 23.14 -15.72
CA VAL A 184 -2.20 23.19 -16.80
C VAL A 184 -1.75 24.62 -17.13
N SER A 185 -2.45 25.63 -16.62
CA SER A 185 -2.13 27.03 -16.82
C SER A 185 -2.43 27.83 -15.56
N ALA A 186 -1.53 28.72 -15.18
CA ALA A 186 -1.75 29.68 -14.09
C ALA A 186 -2.84 30.71 -14.38
N ALA A 187 -3.25 30.87 -15.65
CA ALA A 187 -4.33 31.74 -16.06
C ALA A 187 -5.73 31.10 -15.83
N GLU A 188 -5.81 29.81 -15.60
CA GLU A 188 -7.08 29.14 -15.34
C GLU A 188 -7.43 29.21 -13.86
N PRO A 189 -8.71 29.51 -13.51
CA PRO A 189 -9.12 29.46 -12.11
C PRO A 189 -8.94 28.06 -11.54
N ALA A 190 -8.10 27.93 -10.53
CA ALA A 190 -7.86 26.68 -9.81
C ALA A 190 -8.78 26.56 -8.58
N GLN A 191 -10.04 26.93 -8.73
CA GLN A 191 -11.03 26.89 -7.66
C GLN A 191 -12.08 25.84 -7.94
N TRP A 192 -12.39 25.02 -6.95
CA TRP A 192 -13.50 24.07 -6.98
C TRP A 192 -14.07 23.80 -5.61
N THR A 193 -15.34 23.48 -5.57
CA THR A 193 -16.04 23.12 -4.35
C THR A 193 -15.93 21.62 -4.12
N VAL A 194 -15.84 21.25 -2.85
CA VAL A 194 -15.75 19.85 -2.40
C VAL A 194 -16.86 19.63 -1.38
N ASP A 195 -17.72 18.65 -1.65
CA ASP A 195 -18.68 18.17 -0.67
C ASP A 195 -18.01 17.12 0.21
N ASN A 196 -18.29 17.16 1.51
CA ASN A 196 -17.76 16.20 2.46
C ASN A 196 -18.87 15.30 3.02
N PRO A 197 -19.10 14.12 2.45
CA PRO A 197 -20.13 13.18 2.94
C PRO A 197 -19.67 12.39 4.18
N CYS A 198 -18.41 12.50 4.56
CA CYS A 198 -17.79 11.68 5.61
C CYS A 198 -17.83 12.32 7.01
N GLY A 199 -18.54 13.42 7.18
CA GLY A 199 -18.62 14.17 8.43
C GLY A 199 -17.42 15.09 8.66
N GLN A 200 -17.42 15.80 9.79
CA GLN A 200 -16.38 16.78 10.10
C GLN A 200 -15.03 16.12 10.31
N GLN A 201 -14.06 16.47 9.49
CA GLN A 201 -12.68 15.98 9.57
C GLN A 201 -11.73 16.98 8.89
N PRO A 202 -10.41 16.91 9.19
CA PRO A 202 -9.41 17.76 8.52
C PRO A 202 -9.38 17.51 7.01
N PHE A 203 -9.41 18.58 6.24
CA PHE A 203 -9.24 18.53 4.81
C PHE A 203 -7.79 18.17 4.45
N ARG A 204 -7.62 17.27 3.48
CA ARG A 204 -6.29 16.87 2.98
C ARG A 204 -6.21 17.15 1.49
N VAL A 205 -5.18 17.84 1.08
CA VAL A 205 -4.89 18.11 -0.32
C VAL A 205 -3.66 17.29 -0.72
N ARG A 206 -3.76 16.59 -1.85
CA ARG A 206 -2.64 15.95 -2.52
C ARG A 206 -2.29 16.75 -3.74
N ILE A 207 -1.06 17.28 -3.77
CA ILE A 207 -0.53 18.05 -4.88
C ILE A 207 0.53 17.21 -5.58
N GLU A 208 0.35 16.99 -6.86
CA GLU A 208 1.28 16.27 -7.72
C GLU A 208 1.81 17.19 -8.82
N VAL A 209 3.13 17.24 -8.94
CA VAL A 209 3.76 17.94 -10.07
C VAL A 209 3.55 17.10 -11.32
N LEU A 210 2.99 17.69 -12.38
CA LEU A 210 2.85 17.06 -13.68
C LEU A 210 4.25 16.88 -14.29
N GLN A 211 4.63 15.63 -14.51
CA GLN A 211 5.89 15.30 -15.17
C GLN A 211 5.62 14.96 -16.63
N SER A 212 6.35 15.62 -17.54
CA SER A 212 6.42 15.16 -18.91
C SER A 212 7.30 13.91 -19.00
N PRO A 213 6.89 12.86 -19.70
CA PRO A 213 7.75 11.70 -19.96
C PRO A 213 8.90 12.05 -20.93
N LEU A 214 8.82 13.18 -21.61
CA LEU A 214 9.90 13.69 -22.45
C LEU A 214 10.93 14.43 -21.58
N PRO A 215 12.22 14.36 -21.94
CA PRO A 215 13.21 15.19 -21.29
C PRO A 215 12.76 16.67 -21.43
N PRO A 216 12.90 17.48 -20.38
CA PRO A 216 12.51 18.86 -20.44
C PRO A 216 13.24 19.53 -21.60
N ASP A 217 12.49 20.21 -22.47
CA ASP A 217 13.08 21.06 -23.48
C ASP A 217 13.92 22.12 -22.77
N PRO A 218 15.22 22.18 -22.99
CA PRO A 218 16.07 23.16 -22.34
C PRO A 218 15.69 24.61 -22.67
N ALA A 219 14.92 24.82 -23.72
CA ALA A 219 14.40 26.14 -24.13
C ALA A 219 13.01 26.46 -23.52
N ALA A 220 12.33 25.46 -22.92
CA ALA A 220 11.04 25.72 -22.30
C ALA A 220 11.19 26.45 -20.97
N PRO A 221 10.38 27.48 -20.70
CA PRO A 221 10.39 28.15 -19.41
C PRO A 221 10.07 27.12 -18.31
N ARG A 222 10.95 27.01 -17.32
CA ARG A 222 10.72 26.13 -16.17
C ARG A 222 9.61 26.76 -15.31
N PRO A 223 8.55 26.03 -14.99
CA PRO A 223 7.59 26.52 -14.03
C PRO A 223 8.31 26.67 -12.67
N ILE A 224 8.42 27.87 -12.20
CA ILE A 224 8.85 28.18 -10.84
C ILE A 224 7.58 28.11 -9.99
N ILE A 225 7.49 27.12 -9.12
CA ILE A 225 6.47 27.11 -8.08
C ILE A 225 7.06 27.90 -6.92
N ASP A 226 6.56 29.09 -6.72
CA ASP A 226 6.92 29.92 -5.58
C ASP A 226 5.95 29.59 -4.42
N PHE A 227 6.49 29.17 -3.30
CA PHE A 227 5.76 28.86 -2.07
C PHE A 227 5.90 29.97 -1.01
N SER A 228 6.23 31.18 -1.43
CA SER A 228 6.54 32.31 -0.53
C SER A 228 5.32 33.12 -0.06
N ASP A 229 4.07 32.62 -0.21
CA ASP A 229 2.86 33.23 0.36
C ASP A 229 2.18 32.31 1.38
#